data_b8dff8af27794356fd668d4cf40f8692
#
_entry.id   b8dff8af27794356fd668d4cf40f8692
#
_cell.length_a   1.000
_cell.length_b   1.000
_cell.length_c   1.000
_cell.angle_alpha   90.00
_cell.angle_beta   90.00
_cell.angle_gamma   90.00
#
_symmetry.space_group_name_H-M   'P 1'
#
loop_
_entity.id
_entity.type
_entity.pdbx_description
1 polymer ?
#
loop_
_entity_poly.entity_id
_entity_poly.type
_entity_poly.pdbx_seq_one_letter_code
_entity_poly.pdbx_strand_id
1 'polypeptide(L)'
;MVTGVQTCALPILTPWMRMRIYWVDERCVPAEDYESNYGTMRRLLLDEVGMPDEYVYPIYGVNRPEIEAKNYSTLVCRTVPLWGGFPAFDVVLLGAGDDGHTSSIFPGQEYLLSSFHPYEVSVNPYNGQKRIAMTGCLLFAAKNLIFFITGKNKADVVRDILDSGDTGPAAYVAHHAERVELFLDAQANGGKMST
;
A
#
# COMPACT_ATOMS: atom_id res chain seq x y z
N MET A 1 6.03 13.65 25.82
CA MET A 1 6.79 12.45 26.26
C MET A 1 5.88 11.27 26.02
N VAL A 2 6.02 10.59 24.86
CA VAL A 2 5.26 9.36 24.56
C VAL A 2 6.02 8.24 25.25
N THR A 3 5.50 7.79 26.36
CA THR A 3 6.10 6.66 27.10
C THR A 3 5.84 5.36 26.32
N GLY A 4 6.84 4.49 26.20
CA GLY A 4 6.80 3.23 25.45
C GLY A 4 5.68 2.24 25.81
N VAL A 5 4.83 2.58 26.78
CA VAL A 5 3.64 1.81 27.18
C VAL A 5 2.49 1.95 26.18
N GLN A 6 2.42 3.05 25.42
CA GLN A 6 1.34 3.27 24.44
C GLN A 6 1.48 2.40 23.19
N THR A 7 2.70 2.10 22.76
CA THR A 7 2.92 1.29 21.57
C THR A 7 2.56 -0.20 21.74
N CYS A 8 2.68 -0.75 22.94
CA CYS A 8 2.26 -2.12 23.22
C CYS A 8 0.75 -2.30 23.42
N ALA A 9 0.04 -1.21 23.79
CA ALA A 9 -1.41 -1.26 24.04
C ALA A 9 -2.24 -1.08 22.77
N LEU A 10 -1.72 -0.41 21.74
CA LEU A 10 -2.45 -0.11 20.51
C LEU A 10 -2.97 -1.35 19.76
N PRO A 11 -2.20 -2.44 19.57
CA PRO A 11 -2.71 -3.65 18.93
C PRO A 11 -3.86 -4.30 19.70
N ILE A 12 -3.83 -4.24 21.03
CA ILE A 12 -4.86 -4.86 21.90
C ILE A 12 -6.19 -4.08 21.84
N LEU A 13 -6.13 -2.77 21.65
CA LEU A 13 -7.31 -1.89 21.59
C LEU A 13 -7.94 -1.83 20.19
N THR A 14 -7.23 -2.27 19.17
CA THR A 14 -7.72 -2.27 17.80
C THR A 14 -8.79 -3.35 17.61
N PRO A 15 -9.98 -3.04 17.06
CA PRO A 15 -11.03 -4.02 16.87
C PRO A 15 -10.77 -4.92 15.64
N TRP A 16 -9.73 -5.75 15.71
CA TRP A 16 -9.26 -6.60 14.61
C TRP A 16 -10.37 -7.43 13.98
N MET A 17 -11.31 -7.96 14.77
CA MET A 17 -12.45 -8.74 14.31
C MET A 17 -13.45 -7.97 13.42
N ARG A 18 -13.33 -6.65 13.35
CA ARG A 18 -14.14 -5.79 12.51
C ARG A 18 -13.43 -5.34 11.23
N MET A 19 -12.17 -5.75 11.06
CA MET A 19 -11.35 -5.39 9.91
C MET A 19 -11.38 -6.49 8.85
N ARG A 20 -11.08 -6.10 7.63
CA ARG A 20 -10.78 -6.95 6.48
C ARG A 20 -9.48 -6.44 5.89
N ILE A 21 -8.47 -7.32 5.80
CA ILE A 21 -7.12 -6.97 5.39
C ILE A 21 -6.90 -7.42 3.96
N TYR A 22 -6.46 -6.48 3.14
CA TYR A 22 -6.09 -6.67 1.73
C TYR A 22 -4.70 -6.11 1.49
N TRP A 23 -4.07 -6.53 0.40
CA TRP A 23 -2.73 -6.08 0.03
C TRP A 23 -2.80 -5.05 -1.08
N VAL A 24 -2.03 -3.98 -0.93
CA VAL A 24 -1.86 -2.94 -1.95
C VAL A 24 -0.98 -3.48 -3.09
N ASP A 25 0.07 -4.19 -2.73
CA ASP A 25 0.93 -4.88 -3.68
C ASP A 25 1.54 -6.15 -3.06
N GLU A 26 1.99 -7.05 -3.91
CA GLU A 26 2.75 -8.21 -3.47
C GLU A 26 3.82 -8.58 -4.50
N ARG A 27 4.91 -9.12 -3.97
CA ARG A 27 5.99 -9.68 -4.77
C ARG A 27 5.59 -11.07 -5.24
N CYS A 28 5.95 -11.42 -6.49
CA CYS A 28 5.66 -12.73 -7.03
C CYS A 28 6.65 -13.78 -6.48
N VAL A 29 6.54 -14.04 -5.18
CA VAL A 29 7.36 -14.98 -4.41
C VAL A 29 6.47 -15.80 -3.46
N PRO A 30 6.95 -16.95 -2.92
CA PRO A 30 6.25 -17.67 -1.86
C PRO A 30 6.04 -16.84 -0.60
N ALA A 31 4.99 -17.13 0.19
CA ALA A 31 4.70 -16.43 1.43
C ALA A 31 5.81 -16.58 2.49
N GLU A 32 6.57 -17.67 2.42
CA GLU A 32 7.71 -17.94 3.30
C GLU A 32 8.95 -17.11 2.95
N ASP A 33 8.98 -16.53 1.77
CA ASP A 33 10.08 -15.67 1.33
C ASP A 33 10.10 -14.38 2.17
N TYR A 34 11.29 -13.90 2.49
CA TYR A 34 11.47 -12.67 3.27
C TYR A 34 10.97 -11.41 2.52
N GLU A 35 10.88 -11.47 1.20
CA GLU A 35 10.34 -10.38 0.37
C GLU A 35 8.81 -10.36 0.33
N SER A 36 8.11 -11.42 0.78
CA SER A 36 6.64 -11.42 0.77
C SER A 36 6.08 -10.43 1.77
N ASN A 37 5.24 -9.53 1.28
CA ASN A 37 4.47 -8.58 2.10
C ASN A 37 3.48 -9.34 3.01
N TYR A 38 2.77 -10.31 2.44
CA TYR A 38 1.83 -11.15 3.20
C TYR A 38 2.55 -11.95 4.28
N GLY A 39 3.60 -12.67 3.93
CA GLY A 39 4.35 -13.48 4.89
C GLY A 39 4.93 -12.64 6.03
N THR A 40 5.43 -11.44 5.71
CA THR A 40 5.94 -10.51 6.72
C THR A 40 4.84 -10.01 7.64
N MET A 41 3.71 -9.57 7.07
CA MET A 41 2.56 -9.10 7.87
C MET A 41 2.00 -10.20 8.77
N ARG A 42 1.94 -11.44 8.27
CA ARG A 42 1.49 -12.60 9.04
C ARG A 42 2.33 -12.79 10.28
N ARG A 43 3.66 -12.89 10.11
CA ARG A 43 4.59 -13.10 11.22
C ARG A 43 4.63 -11.98 12.24
N LEU A 44 4.55 -10.72 11.77
CA LEU A 44 4.75 -9.56 12.63
C LEU A 44 3.47 -9.05 13.31
N LEU A 45 2.31 -9.38 12.75
CA LEU A 45 1.05 -8.80 13.24
C LEU A 45 -0.09 -9.81 13.29
N LEU A 46 -0.45 -10.47 12.18
CA LEU A 46 -1.72 -11.21 12.12
C LEU A 46 -1.77 -12.37 13.10
N ASP A 47 -0.67 -13.13 13.23
CA ASP A 47 -0.56 -14.24 14.18
C ASP A 47 -0.55 -13.74 15.62
N GLU A 48 0.14 -12.62 15.89
CA GLU A 48 0.25 -12.01 17.22
C GLU A 48 -1.08 -11.48 17.77
N VAL A 49 -1.92 -10.94 16.87
CA VAL A 49 -3.24 -10.41 17.27
C VAL A 49 -4.37 -11.43 17.13
N GLY A 50 -4.06 -12.66 16.69
CA GLY A 50 -5.02 -13.73 16.48
C GLY A 50 -6.05 -13.40 15.39
N MET A 51 -5.62 -12.75 14.29
CA MET A 51 -6.50 -12.37 13.19
C MET A 51 -7.06 -13.61 12.49
N PRO A 52 -8.39 -13.81 12.41
CA PRO A 52 -8.97 -14.94 11.70
C PRO A 52 -8.65 -14.92 10.21
N ASP A 53 -8.31 -16.08 9.64
CA ASP A 53 -7.98 -16.21 8.21
C ASP A 53 -9.11 -15.75 7.29
N GLU A 54 -10.35 -15.90 7.70
CA GLU A 54 -11.53 -15.46 6.93
C GLU A 54 -11.61 -13.95 6.70
N TYR A 55 -10.81 -13.16 7.44
CA TYR A 55 -10.74 -11.70 7.32
C TYR A 55 -9.47 -11.23 6.62
N VAL A 56 -8.64 -12.16 6.18
CA VAL A 56 -7.34 -11.89 5.55
C VAL A 56 -7.41 -12.34 4.08
N TYR A 57 -7.18 -11.41 3.18
CA TYR A 57 -7.28 -11.62 1.73
C TYR A 57 -5.92 -11.38 1.08
N PRO A 58 -4.99 -12.36 1.12
CA PRO A 58 -3.65 -12.19 0.55
C PRO A 58 -3.65 -12.28 -0.97
N ILE A 59 -2.64 -11.64 -1.58
CA ILE A 59 -2.23 -11.92 -2.95
C ILE A 59 -1.29 -13.13 -2.92
N TYR A 60 -1.54 -14.15 -3.74
CA TYR A 60 -0.71 -15.36 -3.79
C TYR A 60 0.40 -15.22 -4.83
N GLY A 61 1.58 -14.77 -4.39
CA GLY A 61 2.73 -14.50 -5.25
C GLY A 61 3.30 -15.69 -6.02
N VAL A 62 2.96 -16.92 -5.62
CA VAL A 62 3.35 -18.16 -6.31
C VAL A 62 2.54 -18.46 -7.57
N ASN A 63 1.38 -17.87 -7.72
CA ASN A 63 0.54 -18.03 -8.89
C ASN A 63 1.15 -17.32 -10.10
N ARG A 64 0.71 -17.70 -11.31
CA ARG A 64 1.06 -16.93 -12.52
C ARG A 64 0.57 -15.48 -12.33
N PRO A 65 1.46 -14.48 -12.44
CA PRO A 65 1.14 -13.10 -12.06
C PRO A 65 -0.10 -12.53 -12.74
N GLU A 66 -0.26 -12.80 -14.06
CA GLU A 66 -1.37 -12.30 -14.86
C GLU A 66 -2.71 -12.93 -14.45
N ILE A 67 -2.67 -14.19 -13.98
CA ILE A 67 -3.84 -14.91 -13.49
C ILE A 67 -4.19 -14.41 -12.10
N GLU A 68 -3.18 -14.25 -11.23
CA GLU A 68 -3.41 -13.80 -9.86
C GLU A 68 -3.93 -12.35 -9.82
N ALA A 69 -3.37 -11.44 -10.61
CA ALA A 69 -3.88 -10.07 -10.72
C ALA A 69 -5.37 -10.05 -11.09
N LYS A 70 -5.80 -10.89 -12.04
CA LYS A 70 -7.21 -11.02 -12.42
C LYS A 70 -8.07 -11.64 -11.32
N ASN A 71 -7.58 -12.70 -10.68
CA ASN A 71 -8.30 -13.37 -9.59
C ASN A 71 -8.48 -12.44 -8.41
N TYR A 72 -7.41 -11.74 -8.03
CA TYR A 72 -7.45 -10.80 -6.91
C TYR A 72 -8.32 -9.58 -7.22
N SER A 73 -8.30 -9.07 -8.44
CA SER A 73 -9.24 -8.05 -8.92
C SER A 73 -10.70 -8.51 -8.76
N THR A 74 -10.98 -9.75 -9.17
CA THR A 74 -12.32 -10.33 -9.03
C THR A 74 -12.74 -10.49 -7.57
N LEU A 75 -11.81 -10.92 -6.70
CA LEU A 75 -12.03 -11.02 -5.25
C LEU A 75 -12.39 -9.66 -4.67
N VAL A 76 -11.60 -8.63 -4.94
CA VAL A 76 -11.81 -7.27 -4.43
C VAL A 76 -13.15 -6.72 -4.92
N CYS A 77 -13.48 -6.87 -6.20
CA CYS A 77 -14.77 -6.44 -6.73
C CYS A 77 -15.98 -7.12 -6.06
N ARG A 78 -15.81 -8.34 -5.53
CA ARG A 78 -16.90 -9.08 -4.87
C ARG A 78 -17.00 -8.80 -3.37
N THR A 79 -15.92 -8.45 -2.73
CA THR A 79 -15.82 -8.40 -1.25
C THR A 79 -15.70 -6.99 -0.69
N VAL A 80 -15.20 -6.04 -1.47
CA VAL A 80 -15.08 -4.64 -1.06
C VAL A 80 -16.34 -3.86 -1.45
N PRO A 81 -16.95 -3.11 -0.52
CA PRO A 81 -18.14 -2.29 -0.82
C PRO A 81 -17.88 -1.28 -1.93
N LEU A 82 -18.90 -1.00 -2.73
CA LEU A 82 -18.83 -0.02 -3.79
C LEU A 82 -19.08 1.40 -3.25
N TRP A 83 -18.30 2.35 -3.75
CA TRP A 83 -18.52 3.77 -3.61
C TRP A 83 -18.31 4.45 -4.96
N GLY A 84 -19.28 5.25 -5.42
CA GLY A 84 -19.20 5.87 -6.75
C GLY A 84 -19.11 4.87 -7.93
N GLY A 85 -19.54 3.61 -7.71
CA GLY A 85 -19.50 2.57 -8.74
C GLY A 85 -18.22 1.72 -8.77
N PHE A 86 -17.23 2.04 -7.92
CA PHE A 86 -15.97 1.30 -7.78
C PHE A 86 -15.82 0.69 -6.38
N PRO A 87 -15.11 -0.44 -6.24
CA PRO A 87 -14.71 -0.93 -4.92
C PRO A 87 -13.90 0.15 -4.20
N ALA A 88 -14.31 0.51 -2.99
CA ALA A 88 -13.65 1.57 -2.23
C ALA A 88 -13.24 1.08 -0.85
N PHE A 89 -11.96 1.05 -0.61
CA PHE A 89 -11.40 0.76 0.71
C PHE A 89 -11.63 1.94 1.67
N ASP A 90 -11.90 1.63 2.93
CA ASP A 90 -12.05 2.67 3.96
C ASP A 90 -10.72 3.36 4.24
N VAL A 91 -9.62 2.58 4.21
CA VAL A 91 -8.25 3.08 4.38
C VAL A 91 -7.32 2.30 3.45
N VAL A 92 -6.45 3.02 2.74
CA VAL A 92 -5.31 2.46 2.00
C VAL A 92 -4.03 3.02 2.60
N LEU A 93 -3.15 2.11 3.07
CA LEU A 93 -1.83 2.48 3.58
C LEU A 93 -0.79 2.31 2.49
N LEU A 94 -0.04 3.34 2.21
CA LEU A 94 1.01 3.39 1.20
C LEU A 94 2.37 3.74 1.80
N GLY A 95 3.41 3.16 1.23
CA GLY A 95 4.76 3.68 1.30
C GLY A 95 5.14 4.39 0.01
N ALA A 96 6.34 4.97 -0.02
CA ALA A 96 6.94 5.49 -1.23
C ALA A 96 8.38 4.98 -1.39
N GLY A 97 8.75 4.59 -2.60
CA GLY A 97 10.12 4.24 -2.95
C GLY A 97 11.00 5.49 -3.03
N ASP A 98 12.32 5.32 -2.93
CA ASP A 98 13.29 6.43 -3.09
C ASP A 98 13.26 6.99 -4.53
N ASP A 99 12.79 6.17 -5.47
CA ASP A 99 12.59 6.49 -6.89
C ASP A 99 11.19 7.08 -7.19
N GLY A 100 10.38 7.33 -6.16
CA GLY A 100 9.03 7.87 -6.30
C GLY A 100 7.93 6.85 -6.63
N HIS A 101 8.22 5.54 -6.61
CA HIS A 101 7.16 4.54 -6.79
C HIS A 101 6.23 4.44 -5.56
N THR A 102 4.99 4.02 -5.78
CA THR A 102 4.06 3.57 -4.73
C THR A 102 3.22 2.41 -5.25
N SER A 103 2.72 1.53 -4.37
CA SER A 103 1.91 0.35 -4.77
C SER A 103 2.59 -0.50 -5.85
N SER A 104 3.91 -0.60 -5.88
CA SER A 104 4.66 -1.20 -6.99
C SER A 104 4.35 -0.63 -8.38
N ILE A 105 3.86 0.61 -8.47
CA ILE A 105 3.78 1.40 -9.70
C ILE A 105 5.08 2.19 -9.80
N PHE A 106 5.98 1.76 -10.65
CA PHE A 106 7.31 2.36 -10.81
C PHE A 106 7.31 3.48 -11.87
N PRO A 107 8.27 4.43 -11.79
CA PRO A 107 8.49 5.37 -12.88
C PRO A 107 8.64 4.65 -14.23
N GLY A 108 7.93 5.16 -15.25
CA GLY A 108 7.81 4.51 -16.56
C GLY A 108 6.65 3.51 -16.69
N GLN A 109 5.90 3.27 -15.60
CA GLN A 109 4.72 2.41 -15.59
C GLN A 109 3.45 3.18 -15.15
N GLU A 110 3.44 4.50 -15.35
CA GLU A 110 2.35 5.39 -14.94
C GLU A 110 1.01 5.05 -15.62
N TYR A 111 1.03 4.26 -16.69
CA TYR A 111 -0.20 3.74 -17.32
C TYR A 111 -1.07 2.93 -16.33
N LEU A 112 -0.46 2.36 -15.28
CA LEU A 112 -1.17 1.66 -14.21
C LEU A 112 -2.03 2.62 -13.36
N LEU A 113 -1.69 3.90 -13.31
CA LEU A 113 -2.49 4.93 -12.62
C LEU A 113 -3.79 5.25 -13.36
N SER A 114 -3.83 5.02 -14.66
CA SER A 114 -5.03 5.22 -15.50
C SER A 114 -5.75 3.91 -15.84
N SER A 115 -5.30 2.77 -15.31
CA SER A 115 -5.94 1.48 -15.55
C SER A 115 -7.31 1.39 -14.86
N PHE A 116 -8.26 0.74 -15.54
CA PHE A 116 -9.57 0.39 -15.01
C PHE A 116 -9.62 -0.98 -14.34
N HIS A 117 -8.54 -1.76 -14.44
CA HIS A 117 -8.42 -3.03 -13.74
C HIS A 117 -7.93 -2.80 -12.31
N PRO A 118 -8.57 -3.34 -11.27
CA PRO A 118 -8.20 -3.14 -9.86
C PRO A 118 -6.76 -3.48 -9.53
N TYR A 119 -6.25 -4.58 -10.09
CA TYR A 119 -4.86 -5.01 -9.94
C TYR A 119 -4.28 -5.43 -11.28
N GLU A 120 -3.01 -5.10 -11.49
CA GLU A 120 -2.25 -5.49 -12.66
C GLU A 120 -0.83 -5.93 -12.30
N VAL A 121 -0.18 -6.60 -13.26
CA VAL A 121 1.22 -6.97 -13.12
C VAL A 121 2.08 -5.75 -13.40
N SER A 122 2.99 -5.46 -12.48
CA SER A 122 4.09 -4.52 -12.68
C SER A 122 5.43 -5.24 -12.66
N VAL A 123 6.48 -4.56 -13.07
CA VAL A 123 7.83 -5.10 -13.09
C VAL A 123 8.77 -4.12 -12.41
N ASN A 124 9.48 -4.59 -11.39
CA ASN A 124 10.53 -3.80 -10.76
C ASN A 124 11.65 -3.54 -11.77
N PRO A 125 11.92 -2.29 -12.17
CA PRO A 125 12.89 -1.98 -13.22
C PRO A 125 14.35 -2.27 -12.82
N TYR A 126 14.62 -2.43 -11.52
CA TYR A 126 15.98 -2.63 -11.01
C TYR A 126 16.42 -4.08 -10.99
N ASN A 127 15.48 -5.04 -10.84
CA ASN A 127 15.81 -6.45 -10.73
C ASN A 127 14.92 -7.35 -11.61
N GLY A 128 13.97 -6.81 -12.36
CA GLY A 128 13.06 -7.56 -13.22
C GLY A 128 12.00 -8.38 -12.50
N GLN A 129 11.89 -8.25 -11.17
CA GLN A 129 10.92 -8.99 -10.38
C GLN A 129 9.50 -8.54 -10.70
N LYS A 130 8.63 -9.48 -11.06
CA LYS A 130 7.21 -9.22 -11.22
C LYS A 130 6.54 -8.96 -9.87
N ARG A 131 5.56 -8.09 -9.90
CA ARG A 131 4.72 -7.73 -8.76
C ARG A 131 3.26 -7.67 -9.20
N ILE A 132 2.36 -7.80 -8.24
CA ILE A 132 0.95 -7.52 -8.45
C ILE A 132 0.65 -6.22 -7.71
N ALA A 133 0.20 -5.21 -8.42
CA ALA A 133 0.03 -3.85 -7.91
C ALA A 133 -1.42 -3.41 -7.97
N MET A 134 -1.90 -2.78 -6.91
CA MET A 134 -3.15 -2.00 -6.92
C MET A 134 -2.98 -0.83 -7.87
N THR A 135 -3.96 -0.61 -8.73
CA THR A 135 -3.92 0.43 -9.76
C THR A 135 -4.66 1.70 -9.36
N GLY A 136 -4.56 2.73 -10.20
CA GLY A 136 -5.18 4.02 -9.93
C GLY A 136 -6.68 3.95 -9.68
N CYS A 137 -7.42 3.05 -10.33
CA CYS A 137 -8.87 2.99 -10.14
C CYS A 137 -9.28 2.66 -8.68
N LEU A 138 -8.47 1.92 -7.93
CA LEU A 138 -8.71 1.66 -6.51
C LEU A 138 -8.05 2.71 -5.62
N LEU A 139 -6.84 3.18 -5.98
CA LEU A 139 -6.13 4.20 -5.22
C LEU A 139 -6.96 5.50 -5.13
N PHE A 140 -7.55 5.93 -6.25
CA PHE A 140 -8.38 7.15 -6.29
C PHE A 140 -9.80 6.96 -5.75
N ALA A 141 -10.29 5.71 -5.70
CA ALA A 141 -11.58 5.39 -5.09
C ALA A 141 -11.50 5.21 -3.55
N ALA A 142 -10.31 5.14 -2.98
CA ALA A 142 -10.12 4.97 -1.54
C ALA A 142 -10.70 6.15 -0.75
N LYS A 143 -11.43 5.88 0.35
CA LYS A 143 -12.01 6.93 1.18
C LYS A 143 -10.97 7.71 1.98
N ASN A 144 -9.89 7.05 2.39
CA ASN A 144 -8.74 7.66 3.05
C ASN A 144 -7.47 6.98 2.56
N LEU A 145 -6.56 7.76 2.05
CA LEU A 145 -5.27 7.31 1.58
C LEU A 145 -4.19 7.86 2.51
N ILE A 146 -3.39 6.98 3.09
CA ILE A 146 -2.39 7.34 4.08
C ILE A 146 -1.02 6.91 3.59
N PHE A 147 -0.13 7.87 3.39
CA PHE A 147 1.29 7.61 3.22
C PHE A 147 1.98 7.52 4.57
N PHE A 148 2.66 6.42 4.82
CA PHE A 148 3.53 6.23 5.98
C PHE A 148 4.98 6.11 5.50
N ILE A 149 5.75 7.18 5.66
CA ILE A 149 7.08 7.31 5.08
C ILE A 149 8.09 7.71 6.17
N THR A 150 9.13 6.90 6.33
CA THR A 150 10.16 7.10 7.34
C THR A 150 11.56 6.96 6.77
N GLY A 151 12.52 7.69 7.36
CA GLY A 151 13.93 7.59 7.05
C GLY A 151 14.45 8.68 6.12
N LYS A 152 15.73 9.02 6.30
CA LYS A 152 16.40 10.11 5.59
C LYS A 152 16.45 9.93 4.06
N ASN A 153 16.56 8.69 3.60
CA ASN A 153 16.57 8.36 2.16
C ASN A 153 15.24 8.65 1.45
N LYS A 154 14.18 8.95 2.23
CA LYS A 154 12.85 9.32 1.71
C LYS A 154 12.63 10.84 1.60
N ALA A 155 13.60 11.66 2.03
CA ALA A 155 13.41 13.11 2.07
C ALA A 155 13.14 13.74 0.69
N ASP A 156 13.74 13.19 -0.37
CA ASP A 156 13.53 13.71 -1.73
C ASP A 156 12.12 13.35 -2.23
N VAL A 157 11.66 12.11 -2.09
CA VAL A 157 10.30 11.72 -2.50
C VAL A 157 9.23 12.41 -1.64
N VAL A 158 9.49 12.66 -0.36
CA VAL A 158 8.58 13.44 0.49
C VAL A 158 8.49 14.89 0.00
N ARG A 159 9.62 15.50 -0.39
CA ARG A 159 9.60 16.84 -1.00
C ARG A 159 8.78 16.84 -2.28
N ASP A 160 8.95 15.85 -3.15
CA ASP A 160 8.20 15.73 -4.40
C ASP A 160 6.69 15.57 -4.16
N ILE A 161 6.29 14.84 -3.11
CA ILE A 161 4.89 14.71 -2.68
C ILE A 161 4.34 16.05 -2.13
N LEU A 162 5.17 16.84 -1.46
CA LEU A 162 4.76 18.13 -0.88
C LEU A 162 4.79 19.28 -1.89
N ASP A 163 5.57 19.17 -2.95
CA ASP A 163 5.62 20.14 -4.05
C ASP A 163 4.42 19.95 -4.97
N SER A 164 4.12 20.94 -5.80
CA SER A 164 2.95 20.91 -6.69
C SER A 164 3.17 20.15 -8.01
N GLY A 165 4.30 19.47 -8.19
CA GLY A 165 4.63 18.75 -9.41
C GLY A 165 4.37 17.24 -9.30
N ASP A 166 3.82 16.64 -10.35
CA ASP A 166 3.60 15.18 -10.44
C ASP A 166 4.89 14.47 -10.89
N THR A 167 5.92 14.50 -10.05
CA THR A 167 7.29 14.03 -10.36
C THR A 167 7.47 12.52 -10.27
N GLY A 168 6.39 11.76 -10.07
CA GLY A 168 6.39 10.31 -10.03
C GLY A 168 5.08 9.74 -9.49
N PRO A 169 4.95 8.41 -9.51
CA PRO A 169 3.68 7.77 -9.10
C PRO A 169 3.20 8.15 -7.69
N ALA A 170 4.10 8.26 -6.70
CA ALA A 170 3.72 8.63 -5.34
C ALA A 170 3.19 10.06 -5.25
N ALA A 171 3.88 11.03 -5.87
CA ALA A 171 3.43 12.42 -5.93
C ALA A 171 2.11 12.54 -6.69
N TYR A 172 2.01 11.88 -7.85
CA TYR A 172 0.77 11.85 -8.63
C TYR A 172 -0.40 11.32 -7.80
N VAL A 173 -0.26 10.18 -7.12
CA VAL A 173 -1.32 9.62 -6.28
C VAL A 173 -1.68 10.56 -5.14
N ALA A 174 -0.68 11.18 -4.49
CA ALA A 174 -0.92 12.11 -3.40
C ALA A 174 -1.69 13.36 -3.83
N HIS A 175 -1.47 13.85 -5.04
CA HIS A 175 -2.12 15.07 -5.55
C HIS A 175 -3.52 14.83 -6.13
N HIS A 176 -3.80 13.60 -6.61
CA HIS A 176 -5.05 13.29 -7.31
C HIS A 176 -6.05 12.46 -6.50
N ALA A 177 -5.66 11.91 -5.35
CA ALA A 177 -6.59 11.25 -4.45
C ALA A 177 -7.42 12.28 -3.66
N GLU A 178 -8.69 11.95 -3.37
CA GLU A 178 -9.63 12.87 -2.73
C GLU A 178 -9.21 13.26 -1.31
N ARG A 179 -8.69 12.28 -0.55
CA ARG A 179 -8.27 12.49 0.84
C ARG A 179 -6.96 11.77 1.13
N VAL A 180 -5.93 12.55 1.36
CA VAL A 180 -4.56 12.06 1.64
C VAL A 180 -4.06 12.58 2.97
N GLU A 181 -3.47 11.69 3.75
CA GLU A 181 -2.76 12.01 4.97
C GLU A 181 -1.30 11.52 4.87
N LEU A 182 -0.36 12.31 5.37
CA LEU A 182 1.06 11.99 5.38
C LEU A 182 1.54 11.79 6.82
N PHE A 183 2.05 10.61 7.14
CA PHE A 183 2.72 10.30 8.40
C PHE A 183 4.21 10.17 8.14
N LEU A 184 4.97 11.13 8.62
CA LEU A 184 6.39 11.29 8.35
C LEU A 184 7.20 11.30 9.66
N ASP A 185 8.36 10.68 9.66
CA ASP A 185 9.33 10.97 10.71
C ASP A 185 10.13 12.25 10.38
N ALA A 186 10.85 12.77 11.38
CA ALA A 186 11.65 13.98 11.20
C ALA A 186 12.72 13.85 10.10
N GLN A 187 13.24 12.64 9.88
CA GLN A 187 14.28 12.40 8.87
C GLN A 187 13.71 12.44 7.46
N ALA A 188 12.57 11.81 7.23
CA ALA A 188 11.85 11.87 5.95
C ALA A 188 11.35 13.30 5.65
N ASN A 189 10.99 14.08 6.69
CA ASN A 189 10.57 15.49 6.55
C ASN A 189 11.77 16.46 6.46
N GLY A 190 12.96 16.01 6.07
CA GLY A 190 14.14 16.88 5.91
C GLY A 190 14.64 17.51 7.21
N GLY A 191 14.39 16.88 8.36
CA GLY A 191 14.77 17.39 9.69
C GLY A 191 13.79 18.41 10.29
N LYS A 192 12.68 18.68 9.60
CA LYS A 192 11.63 19.58 10.14
C LYS A 192 10.71 18.77 11.05
N MET A 193 10.49 19.25 12.27
CA MET A 193 9.44 18.70 13.13
C MET A 193 8.09 19.25 12.67
N SER A 194 7.08 18.38 12.59
CA SER A 194 5.70 18.82 12.40
C SER A 194 5.29 19.67 13.61
N THR A 195 4.87 20.89 13.37
CA THR A 195 4.32 21.79 14.37
C THR A 195 2.86 21.43 14.66
#